data_b0ab05baaa29254868f3fc88b5d98324
#
_entry.id   b0ab05baaa29254868f3fc88b5d98324
#
_cell.length_a   1.000
_cell.length_b   1.000
_cell.length_c   1.000
_cell.angle_alpha   90.00
_cell.angle_beta   90.00
_cell.angle_gamma   90.00
#
_symmetry.space_group_name_H-M   'P 1'
#
loop_
_entity.id
_entity.type
_entity.pdbx_description
1 polymer ?
#
loop_
_entity_poly.entity_id
_entity_poly.type
_entity_poly.pdbx_seq_one_letter_code
_entity_poly.pdbx_strand_id
1 'polypeptide(L)'
;SLDQAGPLTNCVEDAAYILNSINKHDFNDSTSSNHQREDYLVDINNSFEKKIKIGIPSDYLEDVSDDILNQIDNTKKALSKHGIEFVDVKFKTTEYALSTYYILAPAEASSNLARYDGIRYGVREDGESLDDIYLNSRTKGFGDEVTRRILIGAYVLSAGYYDAYYRQAQKVRRLIKNDFQRILNEVDFILTPTTPNEAFKIGDKLDPISMYKNDIYTVPTSLAGLPGISIPSGLSKNGLPLGVQFIGNYFEEKSLLQLAALAEKELSFNE
;
A
#
# COMPACT_ATOMS: atom_id res chain seq x y z
N SER A 1 -1.70 11.27 5.87
CA SER A 1 -2.58 10.22 6.40
C SER A 1 -2.45 8.89 5.65
N LEU A 2 -1.60 8.84 4.63
CA LEU A 2 -1.31 7.68 3.79
C LEU A 2 0.13 7.18 3.94
N ASP A 3 0.98 7.90 4.68
CA ASP A 3 2.35 7.50 4.93
C ASP A 3 2.40 6.22 5.75
N GLN A 4 3.20 5.27 5.27
CA GLN A 4 3.43 3.99 5.92
C GLN A 4 4.92 3.68 5.85
N ALA A 5 5.55 3.50 7.00
CA ALA A 5 6.91 3.01 7.07
C ALA A 5 6.87 1.47 7.13
N GLY A 6 7.60 0.81 6.23
CA GLY A 6 7.67 -0.64 6.19
C GLY A 6 9.02 -1.14 5.70
N PRO A 7 9.44 -2.33 6.12
CA PRO A 7 10.70 -2.93 5.68
C PRO A 7 10.59 -3.48 4.24
N LEU A 8 11.72 -3.44 3.53
CA LEU A 8 11.98 -4.19 2.30
C LEU A 8 13.10 -5.18 2.62
N THR A 9 12.80 -6.46 2.61
CA THR A 9 13.69 -7.53 3.08
C THR A 9 13.71 -8.70 2.11
N ASN A 10 14.68 -9.59 2.27
CA ASN A 10 14.78 -10.79 1.45
C ASN A 10 13.89 -11.94 1.94
N CYS A 11 13.42 -11.88 3.18
CA CYS A 11 12.48 -12.86 3.74
C CYS A 11 11.53 -12.21 4.75
N VAL A 12 10.44 -12.90 5.05
CA VAL A 12 9.41 -12.42 6.00
C VAL A 12 9.96 -12.33 7.42
N GLU A 13 10.85 -13.22 7.83
CA GLU A 13 11.45 -13.20 9.15
C GLU A 13 12.28 -11.93 9.40
N ASP A 14 13.07 -11.49 8.42
CA ASP A 14 13.81 -10.22 8.50
C ASP A 14 12.85 -9.02 8.60
N ALA A 15 11.71 -9.05 7.92
CA ALA A 15 10.68 -8.03 8.07
C ALA A 15 10.14 -7.97 9.50
N ALA A 16 9.90 -9.13 10.13
CA ALA A 16 9.47 -9.22 11.51
C ALA A 16 10.54 -8.68 12.50
N TYR A 17 11.82 -8.95 12.26
CA TYR A 17 12.93 -8.38 13.05
C TYR A 17 12.96 -6.86 12.99
N ILE A 18 12.83 -6.28 11.79
CA ILE A 18 12.82 -4.83 11.62
C ILE A 18 11.59 -4.22 12.31
N LEU A 19 10.41 -4.79 12.09
CA LEU A 19 9.17 -4.32 12.70
C LEU A 19 9.23 -4.38 14.23
N ASN A 20 9.82 -5.43 14.82
CA ASN A 20 10.06 -5.50 16.25
C ASN A 20 10.92 -4.35 16.77
N SER A 21 11.83 -3.84 15.95
CA SER A 21 12.72 -2.75 16.33
C SER A 21 12.05 -1.39 16.28
N ILE A 22 11.15 -1.17 15.31
CA ILE A 22 10.49 0.12 15.04
C ILE A 22 9.07 0.22 15.62
N ASN A 23 8.44 -0.90 15.97
CA ASN A 23 7.08 -0.95 16.53
C ASN A 23 7.09 -0.50 18.01
N LYS A 24 7.07 0.80 18.21
CA LYS A 24 7.06 1.41 19.53
C LYS A 24 6.19 2.65 19.53
N HIS A 25 5.36 2.80 20.58
CA HIS A 25 4.63 4.04 20.78
C HIS A 25 5.60 5.22 20.97
N ASP A 26 5.41 6.28 20.18
CA ASP A 26 6.15 7.52 20.31
C ASP A 26 5.24 8.57 20.98
N PHE A 27 5.63 9.00 22.18
CA PHE A 27 4.91 10.02 22.96
C PHE A 27 4.98 11.42 22.33
N ASN A 28 5.92 11.64 21.40
CA ASN A 28 6.07 12.92 20.70
C ASN A 28 5.22 12.98 19.41
N ASP A 29 4.65 11.85 18.97
CA ASP A 29 3.77 11.76 17.81
C ASP A 29 2.32 11.50 18.25
N SER A 30 1.47 12.49 18.12
CA SER A 30 0.04 12.40 18.46
C SER A 30 -0.74 11.39 17.61
N THR A 31 -0.19 10.93 16.50
CA THR A 31 -0.78 9.92 15.61
C THR A 31 -0.33 8.51 15.96
N SER A 32 0.71 8.36 16.78
CA SER A 32 1.21 7.06 17.22
C SER A 32 0.19 6.37 18.13
N SER A 33 -0.21 5.17 17.77
CA SER A 33 -1.16 4.37 18.54
C SER A 33 -0.51 3.83 19.82
N ASN A 34 -1.25 3.86 20.92
CA ASN A 34 -0.85 3.20 22.18
C ASN A 34 -1.38 1.75 22.22
N HIS A 35 -1.18 1.02 21.14
CA HIS A 35 -1.51 -0.40 21.08
C HIS A 35 -0.45 -1.22 21.81
N GLN A 36 -0.86 -2.36 22.40
CA GLN A 36 0.09 -3.25 23.10
C GLN A 36 1.08 -3.82 22.09
N ARG A 37 2.36 -3.65 22.39
CA ARG A 37 3.44 -4.21 21.57
C ARG A 37 3.42 -5.73 21.62
N GLU A 38 3.46 -6.35 20.44
CA GLU A 38 3.67 -7.78 20.27
C GLU A 38 5.08 -8.07 19.78
N ASP A 39 5.57 -9.26 20.03
CA ASP A 39 6.78 -9.79 19.41
C ASP A 39 6.37 -10.58 18.17
N TYR A 40 6.72 -10.06 17.01
CA TYR A 40 6.34 -10.63 15.71
C TYR A 40 7.12 -11.89 15.33
N LEU A 41 8.21 -12.22 16.05
CA LEU A 41 8.98 -13.44 15.83
C LEU A 41 8.42 -14.63 16.60
N VAL A 42 7.69 -14.36 17.68
CA VAL A 42 7.03 -15.42 18.44
C VAL A 42 5.95 -16.05 17.56
N ASP A 43 6.06 -17.36 17.38
CA ASP A 43 5.14 -18.20 16.59
C ASP A 43 5.15 -17.96 15.07
N ILE A 44 6.08 -17.17 14.52
CA ILE A 44 6.11 -16.83 13.09
C ILE A 44 6.15 -18.07 12.18
N ASN A 45 6.81 -19.16 12.62
CA ASN A 45 6.93 -20.40 11.89
C ASN A 45 5.96 -21.51 12.37
N ASN A 46 5.07 -21.19 13.32
CA ASN A 46 4.12 -22.17 13.85
C ASN A 46 2.89 -22.29 12.95
N SER A 47 2.20 -23.42 13.05
CA SER A 47 0.90 -23.59 12.44
C SER A 47 -0.16 -22.76 13.16
N PHE A 48 -1.18 -22.32 12.44
CA PHE A 48 -2.32 -21.65 13.08
C PHE A 48 -3.11 -22.62 13.95
N GLU A 49 -3.49 -22.20 15.13
CA GLU A 49 -4.32 -22.99 16.06
C GLU A 49 -5.79 -23.06 15.61
N LYS A 50 -6.26 -22.07 14.86
CA LYS A 50 -7.62 -21.97 14.34
C LYS A 50 -7.64 -22.20 12.83
N LYS A 51 -8.81 -22.56 12.31
CA LYS A 51 -9.03 -22.55 10.86
C LYS A 51 -8.95 -21.15 10.33
N ILE A 52 -8.12 -20.95 9.32
CA ILE A 52 -7.92 -19.66 8.65
C ILE A 52 -8.75 -19.62 7.38
N LYS A 53 -9.44 -18.48 7.18
CA LYS A 53 -10.15 -18.16 5.93
C LYS A 53 -9.49 -16.99 5.23
N ILE A 54 -9.25 -17.13 3.93
CA ILE A 54 -8.70 -16.08 3.08
C ILE A 54 -9.73 -15.70 2.02
N GLY A 55 -10.08 -14.44 1.97
CA GLY A 55 -10.95 -13.88 0.94
C GLY A 55 -10.18 -13.59 -0.34
N ILE A 56 -10.73 -13.98 -1.49
CA ILE A 56 -10.20 -13.61 -2.81
C ILE A 56 -11.28 -12.80 -3.52
N PRO A 57 -11.01 -11.53 -3.87
CA PRO A 57 -11.94 -10.71 -4.62
C PRO A 57 -11.86 -11.06 -6.12
N SER A 58 -12.64 -12.05 -6.57
CA SER A 58 -12.56 -12.56 -7.94
C SER A 58 -12.92 -11.52 -9.00
N ASP A 59 -13.85 -10.62 -8.71
CA ASP A 59 -14.19 -9.49 -9.56
C ASP A 59 -13.07 -8.45 -9.71
N TYR A 60 -12.10 -8.49 -8.80
CA TYR A 60 -10.91 -7.61 -8.79
C TYR A 60 -9.76 -8.18 -9.63
N LEU A 61 -9.92 -9.40 -10.17
CA LEU A 61 -8.91 -10.12 -10.94
C LEU A 61 -9.18 -10.11 -12.45
N GLU A 62 -10.19 -9.40 -12.93
CA GLU A 62 -10.60 -9.44 -14.35
C GLU A 62 -9.54 -8.89 -15.32
N ASP A 63 -8.78 -7.87 -14.92
CA ASP A 63 -7.76 -7.19 -15.75
C ASP A 63 -6.31 -7.63 -15.42
N VAL A 64 -6.13 -8.83 -14.90
CA VAL A 64 -4.82 -9.37 -14.45
C VAL A 64 -4.23 -10.30 -15.50
N SER A 65 -2.91 -10.28 -15.67
CA SER A 65 -2.24 -11.20 -16.59
C SER A 65 -2.39 -12.67 -16.15
N ASP A 66 -2.41 -13.59 -17.12
CA ASP A 66 -2.49 -15.05 -16.86
C ASP A 66 -1.39 -15.52 -15.91
N ASP A 67 -0.19 -14.95 -16.00
CA ASP A 67 0.94 -15.32 -15.15
C ASP A 67 0.65 -15.01 -13.69
N ILE A 68 0.05 -13.83 -13.41
CA ILE A 68 -0.37 -13.43 -12.06
C ILE A 68 -1.54 -14.31 -11.57
N LEU A 69 -2.54 -14.60 -12.41
CA LEU A 69 -3.65 -15.49 -12.03
C LEU A 69 -3.13 -16.88 -11.65
N ASN A 70 -2.15 -17.41 -12.38
CA ASN A 70 -1.48 -18.66 -12.05
C ASN A 70 -0.78 -18.61 -10.67
N GLN A 71 -0.18 -17.46 -10.30
CA GLN A 71 0.43 -17.30 -8.98
C GLN A 71 -0.61 -17.29 -7.85
N ILE A 72 -1.76 -16.64 -8.04
CA ILE A 72 -2.88 -16.69 -7.09
C ILE A 72 -3.33 -18.16 -6.91
N ASP A 73 -3.52 -18.91 -8.00
CA ASP A 73 -3.94 -20.31 -7.93
C ASP A 73 -2.88 -21.23 -7.29
N ASN A 74 -1.61 -21.02 -7.57
CA ASN A 74 -0.52 -21.74 -6.93
C ASN A 74 -0.48 -21.46 -5.42
N THR A 75 -0.64 -20.20 -5.02
CA THR A 75 -0.73 -19.79 -3.62
C THR A 75 -1.90 -20.47 -2.91
N LYS A 76 -3.08 -20.49 -3.55
CA LYS A 76 -4.25 -21.24 -3.03
C LYS A 76 -3.95 -22.70 -2.81
N LYS A 77 -3.39 -23.38 -3.83
CA LYS A 77 -3.04 -24.82 -3.76
C LYS A 77 -2.03 -25.11 -2.66
N ALA A 78 -1.01 -24.26 -2.53
CA ALA A 78 0.05 -24.41 -1.54
C ALA A 78 -0.52 -24.29 -0.11
N LEU A 79 -1.24 -23.21 0.17
CA LEU A 79 -1.76 -22.94 1.51
C LEU A 79 -2.94 -23.86 1.89
N SER A 80 -3.72 -24.35 0.93
CA SER A 80 -4.82 -25.31 1.21
C SER A 80 -4.32 -26.61 1.84
N LYS A 81 -3.06 -27.02 1.59
CA LYS A 81 -2.44 -28.20 2.24
C LYS A 81 -2.33 -28.04 3.76
N HIS A 82 -2.34 -26.81 4.25
CA HIS A 82 -2.29 -26.46 5.67
C HIS A 82 -3.68 -26.20 6.28
N GLY A 83 -4.75 -26.61 5.59
CA GLY A 83 -6.12 -26.46 6.07
C GLY A 83 -6.69 -25.04 5.96
N ILE A 84 -6.03 -24.16 5.21
CA ILE A 84 -6.50 -22.80 4.95
C ILE A 84 -7.63 -22.85 3.91
N GLU A 85 -8.76 -22.22 4.25
CA GLU A 85 -9.95 -22.14 3.39
C GLU A 85 -9.92 -20.85 2.57
N PHE A 86 -10.24 -20.94 1.29
CA PHE A 86 -10.38 -19.80 0.40
C PHE A 86 -11.83 -19.57 0.03
N VAL A 87 -12.30 -18.34 0.16
CA VAL A 87 -13.68 -17.96 -0.15
C VAL A 87 -13.70 -16.76 -1.12
N ASP A 88 -14.67 -16.75 -2.00
CA ASP A 88 -14.90 -15.60 -2.87
C ASP A 88 -15.50 -14.45 -2.07
N VAL A 89 -14.93 -13.25 -2.24
CA VAL A 89 -15.44 -12.02 -1.61
C VAL A 89 -15.61 -10.94 -2.68
N LYS A 90 -16.46 -9.95 -2.42
CA LYS A 90 -16.73 -8.86 -3.35
C LYS A 90 -16.54 -7.52 -2.70
N PHE A 91 -15.74 -6.67 -3.33
CA PHE A 91 -15.65 -5.26 -3.01
C PHE A 91 -16.77 -4.48 -3.72
N LYS A 92 -17.24 -3.42 -3.07
CA LYS A 92 -18.29 -2.53 -3.60
C LYS A 92 -17.76 -1.18 -4.03
N THR A 93 -16.55 -0.82 -3.61
CA THR A 93 -16.06 0.56 -3.67
C THR A 93 -14.64 0.70 -4.17
N THR A 94 -13.92 -0.40 -4.41
CA THR A 94 -12.50 -0.36 -4.82
C THR A 94 -12.28 0.27 -6.18
N GLU A 95 -13.27 0.27 -7.07
CA GLU A 95 -13.22 0.98 -8.36
C GLU A 95 -12.94 2.48 -8.20
N TYR A 96 -13.30 3.09 -7.05
CA TYR A 96 -13.07 4.51 -6.75
C TYR A 96 -11.72 4.76 -6.06
N ALA A 97 -10.95 3.72 -5.72
CA ALA A 97 -9.77 3.85 -4.88
C ALA A 97 -8.68 4.71 -5.52
N LEU A 98 -8.34 4.46 -6.79
CA LEU A 98 -7.33 5.25 -7.50
C LEU A 98 -7.71 6.73 -7.58
N SER A 99 -8.94 7.03 -8.00
CA SER A 99 -9.42 8.42 -8.08
C SER A 99 -9.39 9.10 -6.71
N THR A 100 -9.78 8.39 -5.66
CA THR A 100 -9.75 8.88 -4.27
C THR A 100 -8.32 9.18 -3.83
N TYR A 101 -7.38 8.29 -4.11
CA TYR A 101 -5.97 8.46 -3.77
C TYR A 101 -5.36 9.66 -4.48
N TYR A 102 -5.58 9.79 -5.80
CA TYR A 102 -5.01 10.88 -6.60
C TYR A 102 -5.63 12.26 -6.34
N ILE A 103 -6.69 12.31 -5.52
CA ILE A 103 -7.20 13.56 -4.93
C ILE A 103 -6.58 13.79 -3.55
N LEU A 104 -6.62 12.79 -2.68
CA LEU A 104 -6.20 12.95 -1.28
C LEU A 104 -4.69 13.11 -1.12
N ALA A 105 -3.89 12.25 -1.78
CA ALA A 105 -2.44 12.27 -1.63
C ALA A 105 -1.81 13.59 -2.13
N PRO A 106 -2.17 14.13 -3.32
CA PRO A 106 -1.70 15.45 -3.75
C PRO A 106 -2.18 16.59 -2.83
N ALA A 107 -3.42 16.54 -2.32
CA ALA A 107 -3.92 17.54 -1.39
C ALA A 107 -3.09 17.60 -0.10
N GLU A 108 -2.79 16.44 0.49
CA GLU A 108 -1.93 16.34 1.67
C GLU A 108 -0.48 16.73 1.34
N ALA A 109 0.07 16.28 0.22
CA ALA A 109 1.41 16.65 -0.24
C ALA A 109 1.56 18.17 -0.41
N SER A 110 0.58 18.82 -1.03
CA SER A 110 0.58 20.29 -1.20
C SER A 110 0.69 21.01 0.14
N SER A 111 -0.08 20.58 1.15
CA SER A 111 -0.03 21.16 2.50
C SER A 111 1.28 20.82 3.22
N ASN A 112 1.71 19.56 3.18
CA ASN A 112 2.88 19.09 3.91
C ASN A 112 4.19 19.69 3.35
N LEU A 113 4.30 19.81 2.03
CA LEU A 113 5.48 20.34 1.36
C LEU A 113 5.53 21.87 1.35
N ALA A 114 4.50 22.57 1.82
CA ALA A 114 4.50 24.02 1.97
C ALA A 114 5.60 24.51 2.92
N ARG A 115 6.03 23.67 3.88
CA ARG A 115 7.09 24.00 4.83
C ARG A 115 8.51 24.10 4.23
N TYR A 116 8.73 23.49 3.06
CA TYR A 116 10.02 23.52 2.38
C TYR A 116 10.13 24.79 1.54
N ASP A 117 10.47 25.88 2.20
CA ASP A 117 10.47 27.24 1.67
C ASP A 117 11.87 27.83 1.44
N GLY A 118 12.93 27.05 1.78
CA GLY A 118 14.31 27.48 1.69
C GLY A 118 14.77 28.39 2.84
N ILE A 119 13.89 28.68 3.81
CA ILE A 119 14.19 29.47 5.01
C ILE A 119 14.27 28.57 6.24
N ARG A 120 13.21 27.83 6.51
CA ARG A 120 13.12 26.90 7.64
C ARG A 120 13.64 25.51 7.27
N TYR A 121 13.32 25.05 6.07
CA TYR A 121 13.65 23.70 5.58
C TYR A 121 13.95 23.71 4.10
N GLY A 122 14.68 22.68 3.66
CA GLY A 122 14.96 22.42 2.25
C GLY A 122 16.18 23.15 1.72
N VAL A 123 16.35 23.07 0.41
CA VAL A 123 17.43 23.77 -0.32
C VAL A 123 17.11 25.25 -0.32
N ARG A 124 18.13 26.08 -0.02
CA ARG A 124 18.04 27.55 -0.12
C ARG A 124 18.77 28.03 -1.34
N GLU A 125 18.10 28.82 -2.14
CA GLU A 125 18.66 29.59 -3.25
C GLU A 125 18.49 31.09 -2.93
N ASP A 126 19.42 31.89 -3.40
CA ASP A 126 19.40 33.33 -3.21
C ASP A 126 18.43 34.02 -4.18
N GLY A 127 17.97 35.20 -3.80
CA GLY A 127 17.08 36.04 -4.59
C GLY A 127 17.20 37.49 -4.16
N GLU A 128 16.72 38.44 -5.00
CA GLU A 128 16.75 39.85 -4.72
C GLU A 128 15.63 40.22 -3.72
N SER A 129 14.59 39.44 -3.64
CA SER A 129 13.46 39.60 -2.70
C SER A 129 13.17 38.29 -1.98
N LEU A 130 12.31 38.35 -0.95
CA LEU A 130 11.82 37.17 -0.25
C LEU A 130 11.05 36.23 -1.18
N ASP A 131 10.26 36.81 -2.08
CA ASP A 131 9.50 36.04 -3.07
C ASP A 131 10.42 35.28 -4.05
N ASP A 132 11.53 35.91 -4.45
CA ASP A 132 12.55 35.27 -5.31
C ASP A 132 13.23 34.11 -4.58
N ILE A 133 13.56 34.28 -3.29
CA ILE A 133 14.12 33.19 -2.47
C ILE A 133 13.16 32.00 -2.42
N TYR A 134 11.87 32.21 -2.20
CA TYR A 134 10.88 31.16 -2.21
C TYR A 134 10.76 30.50 -3.59
N LEU A 135 10.64 31.30 -4.63
CA LEU A 135 10.51 30.81 -6.01
C LEU A 135 11.71 29.97 -6.43
N ASN A 136 12.92 30.52 -6.28
CA ASN A 136 14.16 29.87 -6.69
C ASN A 136 14.40 28.58 -5.88
N SER A 137 14.22 28.62 -4.56
CA SER A 137 14.43 27.48 -3.68
C SER A 137 13.48 26.34 -4.00
N ARG A 138 12.19 26.63 -4.20
CA ARG A 138 11.19 25.63 -4.52
C ARG A 138 11.34 25.08 -5.93
N THR A 139 11.69 25.92 -6.91
CA THR A 139 11.93 25.49 -8.29
C THR A 139 13.12 24.55 -8.38
N LYS A 140 14.21 24.81 -7.64
CA LYS A 140 15.38 23.92 -7.61
C LYS A 140 15.17 22.68 -6.75
N GLY A 141 14.43 22.82 -5.65
CA GLY A 141 14.25 21.76 -4.66
C GLY A 141 13.22 20.69 -5.04
N PHE A 142 12.26 21.00 -5.91
CA PHE A 142 11.21 20.06 -6.32
C PHE A 142 11.35 19.64 -7.77
N GLY A 143 11.40 18.33 -8.01
CA GLY A 143 11.30 17.77 -9.36
C GLY A 143 9.89 17.88 -9.95
N ASP A 144 9.77 17.59 -11.24
CA ASP A 144 8.55 17.78 -12.03
C ASP A 144 7.33 17.06 -11.47
N GLU A 145 7.49 15.80 -11.02
CA GLU A 145 6.37 15.01 -10.48
C GLU A 145 5.87 15.57 -9.14
N VAL A 146 6.79 15.98 -8.26
CA VAL A 146 6.41 16.60 -6.97
C VAL A 146 5.72 17.93 -7.23
N THR A 147 6.23 18.73 -8.15
CA THR A 147 5.60 20.01 -8.56
C THR A 147 4.19 19.79 -9.09
N ARG A 148 3.99 18.78 -9.95
CA ARG A 148 2.67 18.41 -10.47
C ARG A 148 1.71 18.06 -9.32
N ARG A 149 2.12 17.24 -8.35
CA ARG A 149 1.30 16.86 -7.19
C ARG A 149 0.96 18.06 -6.32
N ILE A 150 1.90 18.98 -6.10
CA ILE A 150 1.65 20.23 -5.36
C ILE A 150 0.59 21.06 -6.07
N LEU A 151 0.69 21.22 -7.40
CA LEU A 151 -0.28 22.01 -8.18
C LEU A 151 -1.67 21.36 -8.16
N ILE A 152 -1.78 20.05 -8.35
CA ILE A 152 -3.05 19.31 -8.25
C ILE A 152 -3.63 19.49 -6.84
N GLY A 153 -2.80 19.34 -5.81
CA GLY A 153 -3.24 19.48 -4.42
C GLY A 153 -3.75 20.87 -4.11
N ALA A 154 -3.04 21.91 -4.54
CA ALA A 154 -3.48 23.29 -4.39
C ALA A 154 -4.80 23.55 -5.10
N TYR A 155 -4.99 22.99 -6.29
CA TYR A 155 -6.23 23.09 -7.04
C TYR A 155 -7.42 22.46 -6.31
N VAL A 156 -7.29 21.22 -5.87
CA VAL A 156 -8.40 20.51 -5.20
C VAL A 156 -8.73 21.05 -3.81
N LEU A 157 -7.79 21.77 -3.19
CA LEU A 157 -8.00 22.46 -1.91
C LEU A 157 -8.52 23.91 -2.07
N SER A 158 -8.57 24.44 -3.29
CA SER A 158 -9.00 25.81 -3.53
C SER A 158 -10.51 26.01 -3.34
N ALA A 159 -10.91 27.25 -3.15
CA ALA A 159 -12.32 27.62 -2.97
C ALA A 159 -13.17 27.17 -4.18
N GLY A 160 -14.31 26.55 -3.90
CA GLY A 160 -15.22 26.00 -4.91
C GLY A 160 -14.91 24.53 -5.30
N TYR A 161 -13.68 24.06 -5.15
CA TYR A 161 -13.29 22.67 -5.46
C TYR A 161 -13.13 21.78 -4.22
N TYR A 162 -12.88 22.37 -3.06
CA TYR A 162 -12.69 21.65 -1.80
C TYR A 162 -13.85 20.71 -1.47
N ASP A 163 -15.08 21.19 -1.54
CA ASP A 163 -16.27 20.37 -1.25
C ASP A 163 -16.55 19.33 -2.34
N ALA A 164 -16.33 19.70 -3.59
CA ALA A 164 -16.62 18.84 -4.74
C ALA A 164 -15.61 17.69 -4.88
N TYR A 165 -14.34 17.91 -4.54
CA TYR A 165 -13.27 16.92 -4.71
C TYR A 165 -12.77 16.39 -3.37
N TYR A 166 -12.15 17.22 -2.54
CA TYR A 166 -11.45 16.76 -1.34
C TYR A 166 -12.41 16.14 -0.31
N ARG A 167 -13.49 16.84 0.04
CA ARG A 167 -14.49 16.29 0.98
C ARG A 167 -15.19 15.05 0.42
N GLN A 168 -15.46 15.02 -0.87
CA GLN A 168 -16.04 13.85 -1.51
C GLN A 168 -15.07 12.65 -1.47
N ALA A 169 -13.80 12.86 -1.78
CA ALA A 169 -12.77 11.84 -1.69
C ALA A 169 -12.63 11.26 -0.27
N GLN A 170 -12.71 12.11 0.77
CA GLN A 170 -12.70 11.64 2.16
C GLN A 170 -13.92 10.76 2.50
N LYS A 171 -15.10 11.09 1.98
CA LYS A 171 -16.31 10.23 2.14
C LYS A 171 -16.12 8.88 1.45
N VAL A 172 -15.59 8.88 0.23
CA VAL A 172 -15.33 7.64 -0.51
C VAL A 172 -14.26 6.80 0.21
N ARG A 173 -13.19 7.42 0.71
CA ARG A 173 -12.20 6.73 1.56
C ARG A 173 -12.84 6.02 2.74
N ARG A 174 -13.82 6.66 3.41
CA ARG A 174 -14.57 6.02 4.49
C ARG A 174 -15.38 4.81 4.01
N LEU A 175 -15.98 4.88 2.82
CA LEU A 175 -16.71 3.75 2.25
C LEU A 175 -15.76 2.60 1.90
N ILE A 176 -14.59 2.88 1.33
CA ILE A 176 -13.55 1.87 1.07
C ILE A 176 -13.13 1.19 2.38
N LYS A 177 -12.81 1.97 3.42
CA LYS A 177 -12.49 1.42 4.74
C LYS A 177 -13.59 0.49 5.27
N ASN A 178 -14.85 0.92 5.20
CA ASN A 178 -15.99 0.13 5.69
C ASN A 178 -16.16 -1.15 4.87
N ASP A 179 -15.85 -1.13 3.58
CA ASP A 179 -15.94 -2.29 2.71
C ASP A 179 -14.89 -3.36 3.05
N PHE A 180 -13.64 -2.94 3.28
CA PHE A 180 -12.61 -3.83 3.81
C PHE A 180 -12.98 -4.42 5.17
N GLN A 181 -13.49 -3.61 6.09
CA GLN A 181 -13.93 -4.10 7.40
C GLN A 181 -15.06 -5.11 7.31
N ARG A 182 -16.02 -4.88 6.41
CA ARG A 182 -17.10 -5.84 6.15
C ARG A 182 -16.53 -7.21 5.73
N ILE A 183 -15.56 -7.22 4.81
CA ILE A 183 -14.92 -8.46 4.33
C ILE A 183 -14.11 -9.10 5.46
N LEU A 184 -13.27 -8.34 6.16
CA LEU A 184 -12.42 -8.84 7.26
C LEU A 184 -13.19 -9.28 8.52
N ASN A 185 -14.51 -9.02 8.59
CA ASN A 185 -15.38 -9.65 9.60
C ASN A 185 -15.81 -11.07 9.19
N GLU A 186 -15.68 -11.46 7.93
CA GLU A 186 -16.08 -12.76 7.39
C GLU A 186 -14.86 -13.66 7.13
N VAL A 187 -13.67 -13.06 6.92
CA VAL A 187 -12.40 -13.74 6.64
C VAL A 187 -11.28 -13.17 7.51
N ASP A 188 -10.23 -13.96 7.72
CA ASP A 188 -9.07 -13.52 8.51
C ASP A 188 -8.11 -12.65 7.70
N PHE A 189 -7.96 -12.93 6.41
CA PHE A 189 -7.06 -12.22 5.49
C PHE A 189 -7.69 -12.09 4.11
N ILE A 190 -7.14 -11.17 3.30
CA ILE A 190 -7.50 -11.02 1.90
C ILE A 190 -6.23 -11.27 1.07
N LEU A 191 -6.35 -12.06 0.00
CA LEU A 191 -5.29 -12.33 -0.98
C LEU A 191 -5.59 -11.58 -2.27
N THR A 192 -4.63 -10.77 -2.73
CA THR A 192 -4.67 -10.07 -4.01
C THR A 192 -3.33 -10.20 -4.75
N PRO A 193 -3.26 -9.89 -6.05
CA PRO A 193 -1.99 -9.57 -6.67
C PRO A 193 -1.33 -8.36 -5.98
N THR A 194 -0.02 -8.22 -6.11
CA THR A 194 0.67 -6.97 -5.73
C THR A 194 0.55 -5.94 -6.84
N THR A 195 0.71 -6.39 -8.09
CA THR A 195 0.60 -5.58 -9.31
C THR A 195 -0.18 -6.34 -10.37
N PRO A 196 -0.82 -5.66 -11.35
CA PRO A 196 -1.58 -6.35 -12.40
C PRO A 196 -0.70 -7.08 -13.42
N ASN A 197 0.56 -6.69 -13.55
CA ASN A 197 1.50 -7.19 -14.55
C ASN A 197 2.91 -7.35 -13.95
N GLU A 198 3.80 -7.97 -14.71
CA GLU A 198 5.24 -7.97 -14.43
C GLU A 198 5.84 -6.55 -14.57
N ALA A 199 7.10 -6.37 -14.11
CA ALA A 199 7.80 -5.11 -14.23
C ALA A 199 7.96 -4.67 -15.70
N PHE A 200 7.72 -3.39 -15.98
CA PHE A 200 7.98 -2.78 -17.27
C PHE A 200 9.49 -2.47 -17.45
N LYS A 201 9.93 -2.29 -18.70
CA LYS A 201 11.34 -2.00 -19.00
C LYS A 201 11.75 -0.62 -18.50
N ILE A 202 13.00 -0.50 -18.07
CA ILE A 202 13.57 0.79 -17.68
C ILE A 202 13.53 1.74 -18.89
N GLY A 203 12.93 2.92 -18.68
CA GLY A 203 12.79 3.93 -19.72
C GLY A 203 11.54 3.82 -20.58
N ASP A 204 10.71 2.80 -20.40
CA ASP A 204 9.40 2.74 -21.03
C ASP A 204 8.55 3.93 -20.58
N LYS A 205 8.02 4.64 -21.56
CA LYS A 205 7.07 5.74 -21.32
C LYS A 205 5.66 5.18 -21.35
N LEU A 206 5.20 4.70 -20.20
CA LEU A 206 3.79 4.36 -20.05
C LEU A 206 2.95 5.64 -20.03
N ASP A 207 1.76 5.58 -20.60
CA ASP A 207 0.83 6.67 -20.42
C ASP A 207 0.43 6.80 -18.93
N PRO A 208 0.05 8.00 -18.45
CA PRO A 208 -0.23 8.21 -17.03
C PRO A 208 -1.31 7.28 -16.46
N ILE A 209 -2.30 6.89 -17.25
CA ILE A 209 -3.40 6.02 -16.81
C ILE A 209 -2.87 4.61 -16.58
N SER A 210 -2.05 4.09 -17.50
CA SER A 210 -1.41 2.78 -17.36
C SER A 210 -0.45 2.74 -16.16
N MET A 211 0.29 3.83 -15.91
CA MET A 211 1.13 3.95 -14.72
C MET A 211 0.30 3.86 -13.44
N TYR A 212 -0.82 4.57 -13.39
CA TYR A 212 -1.70 4.58 -12.21
C TYR A 212 -2.40 3.24 -11.96
N LYS A 213 -2.68 2.47 -13.02
CA LYS A 213 -3.25 1.13 -12.87
C LYS A 213 -2.34 0.15 -12.15
N ASN A 214 -1.02 0.38 -12.13
CA ASN A 214 -0.09 -0.47 -11.37
C ASN A 214 -0.35 -0.41 -9.85
N ASP A 215 -0.97 0.65 -9.36
CA ASP A 215 -1.27 0.86 -7.94
C ASP A 215 -2.64 0.33 -7.50
N ILE A 216 -3.39 -0.31 -8.42
CA ILE A 216 -4.80 -0.68 -8.19
C ILE A 216 -5.00 -1.61 -6.99
N TYR A 217 -4.02 -2.46 -6.67
CA TYR A 217 -4.09 -3.42 -5.56
C TYR A 217 -3.49 -2.91 -4.26
N THR A 218 -2.56 -1.95 -4.31
CA THR A 218 -1.85 -1.44 -3.13
C THR A 218 -2.52 -0.21 -2.52
N VAL A 219 -3.00 0.69 -3.35
CA VAL A 219 -3.68 1.92 -2.93
C VAL A 219 -4.90 1.69 -2.02
N PRO A 220 -5.80 0.73 -2.32
CA PRO A 220 -6.98 0.51 -1.46
C PRO A 220 -6.62 0.12 -0.03
N THR A 221 -5.58 -0.70 0.15
CA THR A 221 -5.05 -1.11 1.46
C THR A 221 -4.60 0.11 2.27
N SER A 222 -3.81 1.01 1.65
CA SER A 222 -3.35 2.25 2.26
C SER A 222 -4.50 3.22 2.59
N LEU A 223 -5.49 3.35 1.70
CA LEU A 223 -6.69 4.17 1.94
C LEU A 223 -7.51 3.65 3.12
N ALA A 224 -7.62 2.33 3.26
CA ALA A 224 -8.31 1.69 4.38
C ALA A 224 -7.49 1.78 5.69
N GLY A 225 -6.16 1.98 5.61
CA GLY A 225 -5.25 2.03 6.75
C GLY A 225 -4.97 0.65 7.34
N LEU A 226 -4.90 -0.37 6.50
CA LEU A 226 -4.71 -1.77 6.90
C LEU A 226 -3.26 -2.20 6.69
N PRO A 227 -2.74 -3.15 7.47
CA PRO A 227 -1.46 -3.78 7.21
C PRO A 227 -1.54 -4.67 5.97
N GLY A 228 -0.50 -4.63 5.15
CA GLY A 228 -0.34 -5.48 3.99
C GLY A 228 1.10 -5.93 3.83
N ILE A 229 1.28 -7.12 3.29
CA ILE A 229 2.60 -7.66 2.95
C ILE A 229 2.57 -8.25 1.56
N SER A 230 3.60 -7.94 0.77
CA SER A 230 3.85 -8.56 -0.53
C SER A 230 4.99 -9.55 -0.41
N ILE A 231 4.80 -10.76 -0.91
CA ILE A 231 5.83 -11.78 -0.97
C ILE A 231 6.04 -12.27 -2.41
N PRO A 232 7.25 -12.72 -2.76
CA PRO A 232 7.49 -13.39 -4.04
C PRO A 232 6.62 -14.64 -4.18
N SER A 233 6.05 -14.87 -5.37
CA SER A 233 5.18 -16.01 -5.63
C SER A 233 5.59 -16.85 -6.82
N GLY A 234 6.55 -16.40 -7.62
CA GLY A 234 7.05 -17.12 -8.79
C GLY A 234 7.62 -16.15 -9.84
N LEU A 235 7.87 -16.70 -11.01
CA LEU A 235 8.33 -15.95 -12.18
C LEU A 235 7.26 -15.91 -13.26
N SER A 236 7.23 -14.84 -14.03
CA SER A 236 6.48 -14.76 -15.28
C SER A 236 7.09 -15.64 -16.36
N LYS A 237 6.41 -15.81 -17.49
CA LYS A 237 6.94 -16.47 -18.70
C LYS A 237 8.21 -15.82 -19.22
N ASN A 238 8.42 -14.54 -18.91
CA ASN A 238 9.61 -13.77 -19.30
C ASN A 238 10.74 -13.87 -18.26
N GLY A 239 10.57 -14.63 -17.17
CA GLY A 239 11.55 -14.79 -16.10
C GLY A 239 11.62 -13.63 -15.12
N LEU A 240 10.60 -12.75 -15.10
CA LEU A 240 10.53 -11.63 -14.15
C LEU A 240 9.77 -12.02 -12.87
N PRO A 241 10.20 -11.53 -11.69
CA PRO A 241 9.55 -11.83 -10.42
C PRO A 241 8.10 -11.36 -10.39
N LEU A 242 7.24 -12.18 -9.79
CA LEU A 242 5.84 -11.88 -9.51
C LEU A 242 5.58 -11.97 -8.02
N GLY A 243 4.64 -11.18 -7.52
CA GLY A 243 4.27 -11.14 -6.11
C GLY A 243 2.77 -11.30 -5.88
N VAL A 244 2.45 -11.83 -4.70
CA VAL A 244 1.10 -11.80 -4.14
C VAL A 244 1.09 -10.97 -2.87
N GLN A 245 -0.05 -10.34 -2.57
CA GLN A 245 -0.25 -9.49 -1.41
C GLN A 245 -1.26 -10.13 -0.47
N PHE A 246 -0.90 -10.21 0.81
CA PHE A 246 -1.85 -10.50 1.89
C PHE A 246 -2.17 -9.21 2.64
N ILE A 247 -3.45 -9.05 2.98
CA ILE A 247 -3.96 -7.89 3.73
C ILE A 247 -4.61 -8.44 4.99
N GLY A 248 -4.21 -7.91 6.15
CA GLY A 248 -4.73 -8.26 7.47
C GLY A 248 -5.66 -7.20 8.04
N ASN A 249 -6.21 -7.47 9.21
CA ASN A 249 -6.99 -6.49 9.96
C ASN A 249 -6.06 -5.56 10.77
N TYR A 250 -6.62 -4.50 11.36
CA TYR A 250 -5.90 -3.55 12.19
C TYR A 250 -5.20 -4.25 13.35
N PHE A 251 -3.92 -3.98 13.53
CA PHE A 251 -3.07 -4.53 14.60
C PHE A 251 -2.93 -6.05 14.58
N GLU A 252 -3.18 -6.68 13.44
CA GLU A 252 -3.03 -8.12 13.23
C GLU A 252 -1.74 -8.45 12.46
N GLU A 253 -0.72 -7.59 12.55
CA GLU A 253 0.55 -7.77 11.85
C GLU A 253 1.24 -9.09 12.21
N LYS A 254 1.10 -9.55 13.47
CA LYS A 254 1.69 -10.82 13.92
C LYS A 254 1.14 -12.01 13.13
N SER A 255 -0.17 -12.11 13.04
CA SER A 255 -0.83 -13.18 12.30
C SER A 255 -0.65 -13.06 10.78
N LEU A 256 -0.56 -11.82 10.28
CA LEU A 256 -0.25 -11.54 8.88
C LEU A 256 1.16 -11.99 8.50
N LEU A 257 2.17 -11.73 9.35
CA LEU A 257 3.55 -12.18 9.16
C LEU A 257 3.66 -13.70 9.26
N GLN A 258 2.93 -14.34 10.18
CA GLN A 258 2.85 -15.80 10.30
C GLN A 258 2.29 -16.42 9.01
N LEU A 259 1.21 -15.86 8.43
CA LEU A 259 0.66 -16.32 7.15
C LEU A 259 1.67 -16.13 6.02
N ALA A 260 2.32 -14.98 5.96
CA ALA A 260 3.30 -14.65 4.93
C ALA A 260 4.53 -15.57 5.00
N ALA A 261 5.04 -15.89 6.20
CA ALA A 261 6.15 -16.82 6.40
C ALA A 261 5.79 -18.25 5.94
N LEU A 262 4.57 -18.71 6.25
CA LEU A 262 4.07 -19.98 5.74
C LEU A 262 3.98 -19.98 4.21
N ALA A 263 3.45 -18.92 3.63
CA ALA A 263 3.31 -18.81 2.18
C ALA A 263 4.68 -18.70 1.49
N GLU A 264 5.61 -17.93 2.01
CA GLU A 264 6.99 -17.81 1.52
C GLU A 264 7.68 -19.19 1.49
N LYS A 265 7.54 -19.97 2.55
CA LYS A 265 8.10 -21.34 2.64
C LYS A 265 7.49 -22.29 1.61
N GLU A 266 6.18 -22.23 1.40
CA GLU A 266 5.47 -23.14 0.46
C GLU A 266 5.63 -22.75 -1.01
N LEU A 267 5.78 -21.45 -1.28
CA LEU A 267 6.00 -20.91 -2.62
C LEU A 267 7.49 -20.86 -2.99
N SER A 268 8.38 -21.26 -2.07
CA SER A 268 9.82 -21.05 -2.12
C SER A 268 10.36 -20.91 -3.54
N PHE A 269 10.91 -19.74 -3.82
CA PHE A 269 11.82 -19.51 -4.93
C PHE A 269 13.03 -20.40 -4.64
N ASN A 270 13.04 -21.62 -5.14
CA ASN A 270 14.27 -22.35 -5.26
C ASN A 270 15.08 -21.64 -6.35
N GLU A 271 16.08 -20.88 -5.93
CA GLU A 271 17.16 -20.38 -6.78
C GLU A 271 17.83 -21.52 -7.56
#